data_469c996b6f46917322cd3347d1ca4882
#
_entry.id   469c996b6f46917322cd3347d1ca4882
#
_cell.length_a   1.000
_cell.length_b   1.000
_cell.length_c   1.000
_cell.angle_alpha   90.00
_cell.angle_beta   90.00
_cell.angle_gamma   90.00
#
_symmetry.space_group_name_H-M   'P 1'
#
loop_
_entity.id
_entity.type
_entity.pdbx_description
1 polymer ?
#
loop_
_entity_poly.entity_id
_entity_poly.type
_entity_poly.pdbx_seq_one_letter_code
_entity_poly.pdbx_strand_id
1 'polypeptide(L)'
;MQQTEKLTKKKKATMVNIITVYKLLLHGLMKLVGMTQKTIDIEPGTILNIWVPKKATEKHAVVFLHAFGFDGILTWQFQVLALAKTYAVYVPDFLFFGGSITDRSERTASFQAECMAKGLRKLGVKRCTLVGLSYGGMVGFKMAEMYPDLVESLVATCSVMFTESVSNAALERIGFDSWVDYLLPKTADALKVKLDIACYKLPTLPAFVFKHILEWGQALFDHRKERKELVETLVISDKDFSVPRFTQVM
;
A
#
# COMPACT_ATOMS: atom_id res chain seq x y z
N MET A 1 22.12 -37.87 44.03
CA MET A 1 22.85 -36.80 43.33
C MET A 1 22.03 -36.37 42.14
N GLN A 2 21.16 -35.38 42.33
CA GLN A 2 20.36 -34.77 41.25
C GLN A 2 21.07 -33.49 40.86
N GLN A 3 21.66 -33.46 39.67
CA GLN A 3 22.22 -32.25 39.05
C GLN A 3 21.06 -31.43 38.50
N THR A 4 20.82 -30.29 39.11
CA THR A 4 19.94 -29.24 38.63
C THR A 4 20.59 -28.50 37.46
N GLU A 5 20.16 -28.83 36.25
CA GLU A 5 20.47 -28.05 35.06
C GLU A 5 19.69 -26.71 35.12
N LYS A 6 20.38 -25.66 35.53
CA LYS A 6 19.91 -24.27 35.35
C LYS A 6 19.95 -23.90 33.89
N LEU A 7 18.83 -24.06 33.19
CA LEU A 7 18.58 -23.46 31.88
C LEU A 7 18.56 -21.93 32.04
N THR A 8 19.69 -21.30 31.79
CA THR A 8 19.77 -19.85 31.59
C THR A 8 19.07 -19.49 30.30
N LYS A 9 17.77 -19.17 30.38
CA LYS A 9 17.07 -18.43 29.31
C LYS A 9 17.75 -17.06 29.14
N LYS A 10 18.71 -16.96 28.21
CA LYS A 10 19.17 -15.67 27.70
C LYS A 10 17.94 -14.93 27.17
N LYS A 11 17.43 -13.94 27.92
CA LYS A 11 16.51 -12.94 27.39
C LYS A 11 17.21 -12.30 26.21
N LYS A 12 16.80 -12.67 24.97
CA LYS A 12 17.14 -11.91 23.77
C LYS A 12 16.60 -10.50 24.03
N ALA A 13 17.47 -9.53 24.23
CA ALA A 13 17.08 -8.13 24.22
C ALA A 13 16.39 -7.89 22.89
N THR A 14 15.09 -7.65 22.92
CA THR A 14 14.31 -7.34 21.73
C THR A 14 14.79 -5.96 21.27
N MET A 15 15.71 -5.93 20.30
CA MET A 15 16.12 -4.67 19.69
C MET A 15 14.88 -3.97 19.14
N VAL A 16 14.67 -2.74 19.56
CA VAL A 16 13.54 -1.93 19.08
C VAL A 16 13.72 -1.74 17.58
N ASN A 17 12.73 -2.15 16.80
CA ASN A 17 12.77 -1.99 15.35
C ASN A 17 12.65 -0.49 15.00
N ILE A 18 13.65 0.04 14.28
CA ILE A 18 13.74 1.47 13.95
C ILE A 18 12.54 1.95 13.11
N ILE A 19 11.97 1.07 12.27
CA ILE A 19 10.81 1.41 11.46
C ILE A 19 9.57 1.59 12.33
N THR A 20 9.43 0.79 13.39
CA THR A 20 8.34 0.96 14.36
C THR A 20 8.43 2.32 15.05
N VAL A 21 9.63 2.73 15.49
CA VAL A 21 9.84 4.06 16.10
C VAL A 21 9.56 5.16 15.09
N TYR A 22 10.11 5.04 13.88
CA TYR A 22 9.86 5.98 12.81
C TYR A 22 8.35 6.15 12.54
N LYS A 23 7.61 5.05 12.47
CA LYS A 23 6.16 5.07 12.25
C LYS A 23 5.39 5.75 13.37
N LEU A 24 5.79 5.55 14.63
CA LEU A 24 5.20 6.28 15.76
C LEU A 24 5.40 7.80 15.65
N LEU A 25 6.60 8.23 15.30
CA LEU A 25 6.92 9.65 15.08
C LEU A 25 6.14 10.21 13.90
N LEU A 26 6.07 9.45 12.78
CA LEU A 26 5.30 9.82 11.60
C LEU A 26 3.81 9.99 11.92
N HIS A 27 3.22 9.07 12.68
CA HIS A 27 1.82 9.17 13.13
C HIS A 27 1.59 10.44 13.99
N GLY A 28 2.56 10.78 14.86
CA GLY A 28 2.53 12.03 15.61
C GLY A 28 2.53 13.24 14.67
N LEU A 29 3.43 13.25 13.70
CA LEU A 29 3.53 14.34 12.71
C LEU A 29 2.25 14.48 11.87
N MET A 30 1.64 13.37 11.43
CA MET A 30 0.37 13.41 10.71
C MET A 30 -0.75 14.05 11.54
N LYS A 31 -0.81 13.74 12.84
CA LYS A 31 -1.77 14.38 13.75
C LYS A 31 -1.54 15.90 13.88
N LEU A 32 -0.29 16.35 13.89
CA LEU A 32 0.06 17.77 13.94
C LEU A 32 -0.37 18.52 12.67
N VAL A 33 -0.33 17.88 11.51
CA VAL A 33 -0.82 18.50 10.26
C VAL A 33 -2.33 18.35 10.05
N GLY A 34 -3.05 17.91 11.08
CA GLY A 34 -4.51 17.87 11.08
C GLY A 34 -5.12 16.61 10.49
N MET A 35 -4.35 15.53 10.41
CA MET A 35 -4.84 14.21 9.99
C MET A 35 -5.23 13.35 11.20
N THR A 36 -6.12 12.40 11.00
CA THR A 36 -6.46 11.37 11.98
C THR A 36 -6.69 10.04 11.28
N GLN A 37 -6.38 8.95 11.96
CA GLN A 37 -6.64 7.61 11.48
C GLN A 37 -8.06 7.18 11.87
N LYS A 38 -8.77 6.57 10.94
CA LYS A 38 -10.10 5.97 11.16
C LYS A 38 -10.13 4.55 10.65
N THR A 39 -10.92 3.73 11.31
CA THR A 39 -11.28 2.39 10.88
C THR A 39 -12.73 2.43 10.40
N ILE A 40 -12.99 1.96 9.20
CA ILE A 40 -14.29 1.98 8.54
C ILE A 40 -14.72 0.53 8.28
N ASP A 41 -15.83 0.13 8.86
CA ASP A 41 -16.47 -1.14 8.51
C ASP A 41 -17.13 -0.99 7.12
N ILE A 42 -16.60 -1.71 6.13
CA ILE A 42 -17.11 -1.68 4.75
C ILE A 42 -18.36 -2.57 4.65
N GLU A 43 -18.22 -3.78 5.12
CA GLU A 43 -19.25 -4.82 5.24
C GLU A 43 -18.81 -5.81 6.33
N PRO A 44 -19.67 -6.73 6.80
CA PRO A 44 -19.26 -7.74 7.79
C PRO A 44 -17.99 -8.45 7.34
N GLY A 45 -16.99 -8.52 8.22
CA GLY A 45 -15.68 -9.12 7.96
C GLY A 45 -14.72 -8.28 7.11
N THR A 46 -15.10 -7.06 6.65
CA THR A 46 -14.23 -6.20 5.86
C THR A 46 -14.04 -4.82 6.51
N ILE A 47 -12.82 -4.52 6.88
CA ILE A 47 -12.42 -3.29 7.57
C ILE A 47 -11.40 -2.53 6.74
N LEU A 48 -11.62 -1.24 6.57
CA LEU A 48 -10.70 -0.32 5.91
C LEU A 48 -10.09 0.64 6.93
N ASN A 49 -8.77 0.66 7.02
CA ASN A 49 -8.03 1.66 7.77
C ASN A 49 -7.65 2.82 6.84
N ILE A 50 -7.86 4.05 7.27
CA ILE A 50 -7.66 5.23 6.44
C ILE A 50 -7.28 6.45 7.27
N TRP A 51 -6.29 7.22 6.79
CA TRP A 51 -6.02 8.54 7.29
C TRP A 51 -6.90 9.57 6.61
N VAL A 52 -7.54 10.43 7.40
CA VAL A 52 -8.52 11.41 6.95
C VAL A 52 -8.28 12.78 7.60
N PRO A 53 -8.82 13.88 7.07
CA PRO A 53 -8.82 15.16 7.78
C PRO A 53 -9.50 15.02 9.15
N LYS A 54 -8.87 15.56 10.19
CA LYS A 54 -9.42 15.50 11.57
C LYS A 54 -10.72 16.26 11.72
N LYS A 55 -10.88 17.34 10.93
CA LYS A 55 -12.11 18.16 10.90
C LYS A 55 -12.77 18.02 9.54
N ALA A 56 -14.09 18.03 9.52
CA ALA A 56 -14.84 18.12 8.27
C ALA A 56 -14.40 19.39 7.50
N THR A 57 -14.34 19.28 6.17
CA THR A 57 -13.86 20.36 5.31
C THR A 57 -14.53 20.28 3.94
N GLU A 58 -14.81 21.43 3.35
CA GLU A 58 -15.34 21.55 1.98
C GLU A 58 -14.24 21.60 0.91
N LYS A 59 -12.98 21.38 1.31
CA LYS A 59 -11.86 21.34 0.38
C LYS A 59 -12.01 20.16 -0.57
N HIS A 60 -11.46 20.31 -1.79
CA HIS A 60 -11.42 19.23 -2.76
C HIS A 60 -10.72 17.99 -2.20
N ALA A 61 -11.34 16.83 -2.37
CA ALA A 61 -10.82 15.57 -1.86
C ALA A 61 -9.71 15.01 -2.77
N VAL A 62 -8.56 14.70 -2.19
CA VAL A 62 -7.44 14.01 -2.85
C VAL A 62 -7.19 12.71 -2.12
N VAL A 63 -7.24 11.59 -2.84
CA VAL A 63 -7.05 10.24 -2.31
C VAL A 63 -5.74 9.67 -2.81
N PHE A 64 -4.85 9.32 -1.88
CA PHE A 64 -3.55 8.75 -2.19
C PHE A 64 -3.56 7.23 -2.05
N LEU A 65 -3.39 6.52 -3.16
CA LEU A 65 -3.39 5.06 -3.26
C LEU A 65 -1.94 4.55 -3.32
N HIS A 66 -1.55 3.77 -2.33
CA HIS A 66 -0.13 3.41 -2.11
C HIS A 66 0.37 2.29 -3.02
N ALA A 67 1.69 2.16 -3.12
CA ALA A 67 2.36 1.07 -3.83
C ALA A 67 2.30 -0.25 -3.04
N PHE A 68 2.55 -1.36 -3.74
CA PHE A 68 2.67 -2.67 -3.11
C PHE A 68 3.93 -2.76 -2.24
N GLY A 69 3.78 -3.01 -0.95
CA GLY A 69 4.91 -3.25 -0.03
C GLY A 69 4.93 -2.41 1.23
N PHE A 70 4.34 -1.21 1.23
CA PHE A 70 4.19 -0.35 2.40
C PHE A 70 2.71 -0.02 2.61
N ASP A 71 2.40 0.62 3.75
CA ASP A 71 1.08 1.19 3.97
C ASP A 71 0.96 2.60 3.37
N GLY A 72 -0.25 3.14 3.41
CA GLY A 72 -0.57 4.40 2.78
C GLY A 72 0.29 5.55 3.29
N ILE A 73 0.40 5.70 4.62
CA ILE A 73 1.08 6.87 5.19
C ILE A 73 2.60 6.84 5.02
N LEU A 74 3.21 5.66 5.05
CA LEU A 74 4.63 5.51 4.74
C LEU A 74 4.95 5.86 3.29
N THR A 75 4.05 5.50 2.37
CA THR A 75 4.22 5.81 0.95
C THR A 75 4.08 7.30 0.69
N TRP A 76 3.07 7.96 1.27
CA TRP A 76 2.63 9.29 0.88
C TRP A 76 2.91 10.41 1.90
N GLN A 77 3.75 10.13 2.91
CA GLN A 77 4.03 11.06 4.00
C GLN A 77 4.39 12.49 3.56
N PHE A 78 5.26 12.63 2.55
CA PHE A 78 5.72 13.94 2.08
C PHE A 78 4.62 14.71 1.34
N GLN A 79 3.81 14.01 0.53
CA GLN A 79 2.68 14.58 -0.18
C GLN A 79 1.58 15.01 0.80
N VAL A 80 1.33 14.21 1.84
CA VAL A 80 0.40 14.58 2.91
C VAL A 80 0.86 15.83 3.62
N LEU A 81 2.14 15.92 4.01
CA LEU A 81 2.70 17.10 4.66
C LEU A 81 2.57 18.36 3.80
N ALA A 82 2.77 18.23 2.49
CA ALA A 82 2.67 19.34 1.55
C ALA A 82 1.21 19.77 1.30
N LEU A 83 0.28 18.83 1.22
CA LEU A 83 -1.05 19.07 0.65
C LEU A 83 -2.19 19.12 1.67
N ALA A 84 -2.03 18.59 2.90
CA ALA A 84 -3.10 18.50 3.89
C ALA A 84 -3.67 19.87 4.32
N LYS A 85 -2.91 20.96 4.13
CA LYS A 85 -3.41 22.32 4.39
C LYS A 85 -4.31 22.87 3.29
N THR A 86 -4.14 22.39 2.05
CA THR A 86 -4.83 22.90 0.86
C THR A 86 -6.02 22.02 0.46
N TYR A 87 -5.88 20.71 0.60
CA TYR A 87 -6.85 19.71 0.17
C TYR A 87 -7.42 18.89 1.33
N ALA A 88 -8.58 18.26 1.13
CA ALA A 88 -9.08 17.21 1.99
C ALA A 88 -8.36 15.90 1.62
N VAL A 89 -7.27 15.58 2.33
CA VAL A 89 -6.42 14.45 2.01
C VAL A 89 -6.94 13.17 2.66
N TYR A 90 -7.04 12.09 1.87
CA TYR A 90 -7.42 10.74 2.30
C TYR A 90 -6.33 9.76 1.90
N VAL A 91 -5.88 8.93 2.85
CA VAL A 91 -4.82 7.95 2.60
C VAL A 91 -5.27 6.59 3.15
N PRO A 92 -6.00 5.80 2.35
CA PRO A 92 -6.40 4.44 2.75
C PRO A 92 -5.22 3.48 2.70
N ASP A 93 -5.26 2.46 3.55
CA ASP A 93 -4.49 1.25 3.38
C ASP A 93 -5.31 0.25 2.54
N PHE A 94 -4.72 -0.37 1.54
CA PHE A 94 -5.37 -1.46 0.82
C PHE A 94 -5.60 -2.67 1.74
N LEU A 95 -6.55 -3.52 1.41
CA LEU A 95 -6.78 -4.76 2.14
C LEU A 95 -5.50 -5.58 2.21
N PHE A 96 -5.21 -6.14 3.39
CA PHE A 96 -3.99 -6.86 3.75
C PHE A 96 -2.73 -5.98 3.89
N PHE A 97 -2.90 -4.65 3.92
CA PHE A 97 -1.85 -3.70 4.25
C PHE A 97 -2.29 -2.80 5.42
N GLY A 98 -1.30 -2.31 6.18
CA GLY A 98 -1.58 -1.44 7.33
C GLY A 98 -2.57 -2.08 8.32
N GLY A 99 -3.73 -1.47 8.48
CA GLY A 99 -4.79 -1.97 9.36
C GLY A 99 -6.03 -2.47 8.62
N SER A 100 -5.99 -2.61 7.28
CA SER A 100 -7.12 -3.02 6.45
C SER A 100 -7.14 -4.53 6.24
N ILE A 101 -8.31 -5.15 6.43
CA ILE A 101 -8.45 -6.61 6.33
C ILE A 101 -9.83 -6.98 5.79
N THR A 102 -9.94 -8.18 5.22
CA THR A 102 -11.20 -8.83 4.85
C THR A 102 -11.11 -10.34 5.08
N ASP A 103 -12.23 -10.95 5.41
CA ASP A 103 -12.40 -12.41 5.45
C ASP A 103 -12.85 -12.99 4.09
N ARG A 104 -13.18 -12.10 3.11
CA ARG A 104 -13.53 -12.51 1.76
C ARG A 104 -12.33 -13.12 1.02
N SER A 105 -12.63 -13.98 0.07
CA SER A 105 -11.60 -14.67 -0.74
C SER A 105 -11.14 -13.90 -1.98
N GLU A 106 -11.81 -12.81 -2.34
CA GLU A 106 -11.48 -11.99 -3.51
C GLU A 106 -10.12 -11.31 -3.35
N ARG A 107 -9.30 -11.37 -4.39
CA ARG A 107 -7.94 -10.83 -4.42
C ARG A 107 -7.67 -9.92 -5.63
N THR A 108 -8.71 -9.38 -6.24
CA THR A 108 -8.58 -8.57 -7.46
C THR A 108 -8.40 -7.08 -7.18
N ALA A 109 -7.80 -6.36 -8.13
CA ALA A 109 -7.73 -4.89 -8.09
C ALA A 109 -9.14 -4.26 -8.11
N SER A 110 -10.11 -4.91 -8.76
CA SER A 110 -11.51 -4.47 -8.78
C SER A 110 -12.16 -4.55 -7.40
N PHE A 111 -11.89 -5.61 -6.64
CA PHE A 111 -12.39 -5.74 -5.27
C PHE A 111 -11.73 -4.71 -4.32
N GLN A 112 -10.44 -4.44 -4.48
CA GLN A 112 -9.79 -3.33 -3.77
C GLN A 112 -10.47 -1.99 -4.11
N ALA A 113 -10.72 -1.73 -5.39
CA ALA A 113 -11.39 -0.51 -5.87
C ALA A 113 -12.80 -0.36 -5.27
N GLU A 114 -13.57 -1.44 -5.21
CA GLU A 114 -14.90 -1.47 -4.59
C GLU A 114 -14.82 -1.10 -3.09
N CYS A 115 -13.93 -1.72 -2.34
CA CYS A 115 -13.76 -1.42 -0.91
C CYS A 115 -13.33 0.02 -0.67
N MET A 116 -12.39 0.55 -1.49
CA MET A 116 -11.99 1.96 -1.42
C MET A 116 -13.16 2.89 -1.70
N ALA A 117 -13.93 2.67 -2.77
CA ALA A 117 -15.08 3.50 -3.12
C ALA A 117 -16.16 3.47 -2.03
N LYS A 118 -16.49 2.29 -1.51
CA LYS A 118 -17.43 2.15 -0.37
C LYS A 118 -16.95 2.93 0.85
N GLY A 119 -15.67 2.82 1.21
CA GLY A 119 -15.06 3.52 2.34
C GLY A 119 -15.11 5.03 2.19
N LEU A 120 -14.75 5.56 1.02
CA LEU A 120 -14.80 6.98 0.72
C LEU A 120 -16.23 7.53 0.78
N ARG A 121 -17.21 6.80 0.22
CA ARG A 121 -18.63 7.19 0.30
C ARG A 121 -19.15 7.20 1.74
N LYS A 122 -18.76 6.22 2.57
CA LYS A 122 -19.10 6.22 4.01
C LYS A 122 -18.49 7.40 4.77
N LEU A 123 -17.39 7.96 4.28
CA LEU A 123 -16.78 9.19 4.80
C LEU A 123 -17.39 10.47 4.22
N GLY A 124 -18.40 10.37 3.36
CA GLY A 124 -19.08 11.50 2.75
C GLY A 124 -18.34 12.11 1.55
N VAL A 125 -17.32 11.43 1.02
CA VAL A 125 -16.63 11.89 -0.19
C VAL A 125 -17.53 11.66 -1.38
N LYS A 126 -17.93 12.74 -2.04
CA LYS A 126 -18.82 12.72 -3.22
C LYS A 126 -18.04 12.60 -4.52
N ARG A 127 -16.93 13.36 -4.63
CA ARG A 127 -16.02 13.35 -5.78
C ARG A 127 -14.59 13.56 -5.29
N CYS A 128 -13.62 12.98 -5.97
CA CYS A 128 -12.22 13.09 -5.59
C CYS A 128 -11.26 12.98 -6.79
N THR A 129 -10.08 13.55 -6.62
CA THR A 129 -8.90 13.22 -7.43
C THR A 129 -8.18 12.03 -6.80
N LEU A 130 -7.88 11.00 -7.58
CA LEU A 130 -7.03 9.90 -7.17
C LEU A 130 -5.58 10.16 -7.56
N VAL A 131 -4.65 9.82 -6.69
CA VAL A 131 -3.21 9.81 -6.96
C VAL A 131 -2.69 8.43 -6.61
N GLY A 132 -2.34 7.65 -7.61
CA GLY A 132 -1.94 6.25 -7.46
C GLY A 132 -0.48 6.01 -7.84
N LEU A 133 0.26 5.30 -6.99
CA LEU A 133 1.63 4.87 -7.25
C LEU A 133 1.65 3.36 -7.49
N SER A 134 2.20 2.92 -8.64
CA SER A 134 2.38 1.50 -8.96
C SER A 134 1.05 0.72 -8.80
N TYR A 135 0.96 -0.24 -7.89
CA TYR A 135 -0.27 -0.96 -7.56
C TYR A 135 -1.46 -0.02 -7.28
N GLY A 136 -1.21 1.10 -6.59
CA GLY A 136 -2.24 2.11 -6.34
C GLY A 136 -2.78 2.75 -7.60
N GLY A 137 -1.98 2.89 -8.66
CA GLY A 137 -2.46 3.33 -9.97
C GLY A 137 -3.33 2.28 -10.64
N MET A 138 -2.99 0.98 -10.52
CA MET A 138 -3.83 -0.10 -11.07
C MET A 138 -5.22 -0.14 -10.42
N VAL A 139 -5.28 -0.03 -9.10
CA VAL A 139 -6.55 0.10 -8.37
C VAL A 139 -7.25 1.40 -8.75
N GLY A 140 -6.51 2.49 -8.93
CA GLY A 140 -7.02 3.79 -9.38
C GLY A 140 -7.69 3.71 -10.75
N PHE A 141 -7.10 2.99 -11.71
CA PHE A 141 -7.74 2.73 -13.02
C PHE A 141 -9.08 2.00 -12.85
N LYS A 142 -9.13 0.97 -11.99
CA LYS A 142 -10.37 0.25 -11.72
C LYS A 142 -11.40 1.12 -11.01
N MET A 143 -10.98 1.98 -10.09
CA MET A 143 -11.89 2.95 -9.47
C MET A 143 -12.44 3.95 -10.49
N ALA A 144 -11.62 4.50 -11.38
CA ALA A 144 -12.07 5.43 -12.41
C ALA A 144 -13.02 4.78 -13.42
N GLU A 145 -12.81 3.50 -13.76
CA GLU A 145 -13.69 2.72 -14.62
C GLU A 145 -15.04 2.40 -13.96
N MET A 146 -15.01 1.91 -12.71
CA MET A 146 -16.21 1.40 -12.02
C MET A 146 -17.03 2.51 -11.35
N TYR A 147 -16.42 3.63 -10.99
CA TYR A 147 -17.03 4.71 -10.21
C TYR A 147 -16.76 6.11 -10.82
N PRO A 148 -17.18 6.35 -12.07
CA PRO A 148 -16.92 7.64 -12.75
C PRO A 148 -17.63 8.83 -12.09
N ASP A 149 -18.68 8.56 -11.29
CA ASP A 149 -19.35 9.55 -10.45
C ASP A 149 -18.50 10.01 -9.26
N LEU A 150 -17.65 9.13 -8.71
CA LEU A 150 -16.79 9.40 -7.57
C LEU A 150 -15.42 9.94 -8.01
N VAL A 151 -14.85 9.38 -9.09
CA VAL A 151 -13.50 9.73 -9.54
C VAL A 151 -13.57 10.83 -10.59
N GLU A 152 -13.13 12.03 -10.21
CA GLU A 152 -13.11 13.19 -11.10
C GLU A 152 -11.87 13.21 -11.99
N SER A 153 -10.71 12.83 -11.42
CA SER A 153 -9.45 12.72 -12.14
C SER A 153 -8.54 11.69 -11.49
N LEU A 154 -7.61 11.17 -12.28
CA LEU A 154 -6.61 10.19 -11.83
C LEU A 154 -5.22 10.61 -12.28
N VAL A 155 -4.32 10.73 -11.31
CA VAL A 155 -2.87 10.84 -11.53
C VAL A 155 -2.25 9.48 -11.22
N ALA A 156 -1.83 8.74 -12.24
CA ALA A 156 -1.13 7.47 -12.09
C ALA A 156 0.37 7.68 -12.33
N THR A 157 1.20 7.20 -11.40
CA THR A 157 2.65 7.29 -11.50
C THR A 157 3.27 5.91 -11.31
N CYS A 158 4.30 5.59 -12.12
CA CYS A 158 4.98 4.29 -12.13
C CYS A 158 4.00 3.11 -12.20
N SER A 159 2.90 3.27 -12.92
CA SER A 159 1.81 2.31 -13.00
C SER A 159 1.48 1.99 -14.45
N VAL A 160 1.18 0.74 -14.70
CA VAL A 160 0.79 0.21 -16.00
C VAL A 160 -0.20 -0.94 -15.78
N MET A 161 -1.07 -1.17 -16.75
CA MET A 161 -1.87 -2.40 -16.76
C MET A 161 -0.95 -3.56 -17.17
N PHE A 162 -0.81 -4.55 -16.29
CA PHE A 162 0.03 -5.72 -16.55
C PHE A 162 -0.73 -6.76 -17.36
N THR A 163 -0.50 -6.76 -18.67
CA THR A 163 -0.85 -7.91 -19.50
C THR A 163 0.27 -8.96 -19.45
N GLU A 164 0.01 -10.19 -19.89
CA GLU A 164 1.02 -11.27 -19.86
C GLU A 164 2.31 -10.86 -20.59
N SER A 165 2.20 -10.29 -21.79
CA SER A 165 3.36 -9.87 -22.59
C SER A 165 4.14 -8.73 -21.92
N VAL A 166 3.47 -7.72 -21.39
CA VAL A 166 4.09 -6.60 -20.66
C VAL A 166 4.76 -7.09 -19.38
N SER A 167 4.09 -7.99 -18.65
CA SER A 167 4.60 -8.57 -17.42
C SER A 167 5.88 -9.36 -17.66
N ASN A 168 5.89 -10.27 -18.65
CA ASN A 168 7.05 -11.10 -18.96
C ASN A 168 8.26 -10.26 -19.40
N ALA A 169 8.05 -9.30 -20.29
CA ALA A 169 9.10 -8.39 -20.74
C ALA A 169 9.67 -7.54 -19.59
N ALA A 170 8.81 -7.11 -18.65
CA ALA A 170 9.24 -6.35 -17.49
C ALA A 170 10.06 -7.20 -16.49
N LEU A 171 9.63 -8.44 -16.21
CA LEU A 171 10.34 -9.37 -15.33
C LEU A 171 11.71 -9.73 -15.89
N GLU A 172 11.80 -10.05 -17.19
CA GLU A 172 13.06 -10.32 -17.87
C GLU A 172 14.03 -9.13 -17.73
N ARG A 173 13.53 -7.90 -17.97
CA ARG A 173 14.32 -6.67 -17.89
C ARG A 173 14.88 -6.41 -16.50
N ILE A 174 14.14 -6.73 -15.42
CA ILE A 174 14.56 -6.51 -14.04
C ILE A 174 15.27 -7.74 -13.44
N GLY A 175 15.35 -8.87 -14.17
CA GLY A 175 16.06 -10.08 -13.77
C GLY A 175 15.38 -10.88 -12.65
N PHE A 176 14.04 -10.95 -12.68
CA PHE A 176 13.26 -11.73 -11.72
C PHE A 176 12.39 -12.78 -12.43
N ASP A 177 12.22 -13.93 -11.80
CA ASP A 177 11.39 -15.02 -12.34
C ASP A 177 9.89 -14.80 -12.10
N SER A 178 9.55 -14.01 -11.08
CA SER A 178 8.15 -13.72 -10.74
C SER A 178 7.96 -12.38 -10.04
N TRP A 179 6.77 -11.79 -10.18
CA TRP A 179 6.37 -10.62 -9.40
C TRP A 179 6.33 -10.89 -7.90
N VAL A 180 6.05 -12.14 -7.50
CA VAL A 180 6.06 -12.54 -6.09
C VAL A 180 7.47 -12.40 -5.50
N ASP A 181 8.50 -12.84 -6.20
CA ASP A 181 9.87 -12.75 -5.73
C ASP A 181 10.37 -11.30 -5.67
N TYR A 182 9.99 -10.48 -6.66
CA TYR A 182 10.30 -9.05 -6.66
C TYR A 182 9.54 -8.26 -5.59
N LEU A 183 8.21 -8.44 -5.49
CA LEU A 183 7.35 -7.61 -4.61
C LEU A 183 7.35 -8.07 -3.15
N LEU A 184 7.59 -9.35 -2.89
CA LEU A 184 7.60 -9.95 -1.55
C LEU A 184 8.97 -10.57 -1.19
N PRO A 185 10.04 -9.76 -1.13
CA PRO A 185 11.39 -10.24 -0.84
C PRO A 185 11.45 -10.99 0.50
N LYS A 186 12.28 -12.05 0.54
CA LYS A 186 12.47 -12.88 1.74
C LYS A 186 13.76 -12.56 2.49
N THR A 187 14.68 -11.84 1.84
CA THR A 187 16.00 -11.50 2.39
C THR A 187 16.25 -9.99 2.30
N ALA A 188 17.16 -9.50 3.15
CA ALA A 188 17.57 -8.09 3.13
C ALA A 188 18.24 -7.71 1.80
N ASP A 189 19.00 -8.63 1.19
CA ASP A 189 19.64 -8.41 -0.11
C ASP A 189 18.61 -8.30 -1.24
N ALA A 190 17.61 -9.21 -1.27
CA ALA A 190 16.53 -9.11 -2.24
C ALA A 190 15.70 -7.81 -2.05
N LEU A 191 15.48 -7.38 -0.80
CA LEU A 191 14.84 -6.09 -0.52
C LEU A 191 15.68 -4.93 -1.02
N LYS A 192 17.02 -4.98 -0.83
CA LYS A 192 17.93 -3.95 -1.35
C LYS A 192 17.82 -3.86 -2.87
N VAL A 193 17.92 -4.98 -3.58
CA VAL A 193 17.78 -5.02 -5.05
C VAL A 193 16.43 -4.45 -5.48
N LYS A 194 15.33 -4.82 -4.82
CA LYS A 194 14.01 -4.25 -5.08
C LYS A 194 13.99 -2.73 -4.96
N LEU A 195 14.60 -2.19 -3.89
CA LEU A 195 14.62 -0.75 -3.64
C LEU A 195 15.56 -0.01 -4.60
N ASP A 196 16.69 -0.61 -4.98
CA ASP A 196 17.62 -0.06 -5.99
C ASP A 196 16.93 0.07 -7.37
N ILE A 197 16.05 -0.86 -7.72
CA ILE A 197 15.24 -0.80 -8.96
C ILE A 197 14.10 0.22 -8.84
N ALA A 198 13.40 0.22 -7.70
CA ALA A 198 12.17 1.01 -7.51
C ALA A 198 12.43 2.50 -7.22
N CYS A 199 13.62 2.85 -6.68
CA CYS A 199 13.91 4.20 -6.22
C CYS A 199 15.00 4.85 -7.07
N TYR A 200 14.73 6.07 -7.54
CA TYR A 200 15.77 6.88 -8.18
C TYR A 200 16.76 7.38 -7.13
N LYS A 201 18.05 7.07 -7.30
CA LYS A 201 19.14 7.48 -6.39
C LYS A 201 18.84 7.15 -4.92
N LEU A 202 18.53 5.87 -4.64
CA LEU A 202 18.40 5.42 -3.26
C LEU A 202 19.66 5.81 -2.46
N PRO A 203 19.54 6.51 -1.33
CA PRO A 203 20.69 6.83 -0.50
C PRO A 203 21.35 5.54 0.01
N THR A 204 22.68 5.58 0.18
CA THR A 204 23.41 4.45 0.76
C THR A 204 22.94 4.23 2.19
N LEU A 205 22.17 3.17 2.40
CA LEU A 205 21.68 2.78 3.71
C LEU A 205 22.53 1.66 4.29
N PRO A 206 22.84 1.69 5.59
CA PRO A 206 23.53 0.58 6.25
C PRO A 206 22.70 -0.72 6.15
N ALA A 207 23.39 -1.87 6.08
CA ALA A 207 22.74 -3.18 5.91
C ALA A 207 21.67 -3.50 6.99
N PHE A 208 21.89 -3.03 8.23
CA PHE A 208 20.93 -3.24 9.30
C PHE A 208 19.57 -2.56 9.04
N VAL A 209 19.53 -1.46 8.26
CA VAL A 209 18.28 -0.78 7.92
C VAL A 209 17.40 -1.68 7.06
N PHE A 210 17.97 -2.33 6.03
CA PHE A 210 17.23 -3.29 5.19
C PHE A 210 16.72 -4.48 6.01
N LYS A 211 17.51 -4.95 6.98
CA LYS A 211 17.09 -6.00 7.92
C LYS A 211 15.90 -5.55 8.75
N HIS A 212 15.94 -4.34 9.31
CA HIS A 212 14.84 -3.79 10.11
C HIS A 212 13.58 -3.54 9.27
N ILE A 213 13.72 -3.07 8.01
CA ILE A 213 12.59 -2.92 7.09
C ILE A 213 11.97 -4.29 6.80
N LEU A 214 12.80 -5.31 6.54
CA LEU A 214 12.33 -6.66 6.27
C LEU A 214 11.63 -7.28 7.49
N GLU A 215 12.23 -7.19 8.68
CA GLU A 215 11.66 -7.70 9.94
C GLU A 215 10.35 -6.99 10.28
N TRP A 216 10.30 -5.67 10.12
CA TRP A 216 9.07 -4.90 10.29
C TRP A 216 8.03 -5.31 9.25
N GLY A 217 8.43 -5.43 7.99
CA GLY A 217 7.57 -5.95 6.94
C GLY A 217 7.08 -7.37 7.24
N GLN A 218 7.94 -8.27 7.77
CA GLN A 218 7.55 -9.64 8.15
C GLN A 218 6.61 -9.67 9.36
N ALA A 219 6.81 -8.82 10.35
CA ALA A 219 5.88 -8.67 11.48
C ALA A 219 4.51 -8.13 11.04
N LEU A 220 4.46 -7.36 9.93
CA LEU A 220 3.24 -6.93 9.26
C LEU A 220 2.76 -7.95 8.20
N PHE A 221 3.53 -8.99 7.91
CA PHE A 221 3.22 -10.03 6.94
C PHE A 221 2.35 -11.17 7.51
N ASP A 222 1.55 -10.88 8.54
CA ASP A 222 0.48 -11.81 8.94
C ASP A 222 -0.43 -12.19 7.76
N HIS A 223 -0.38 -11.40 6.67
CA HIS A 223 -1.13 -11.59 5.43
C HIS A 223 -0.25 -11.85 4.20
N ARG A 224 0.90 -12.52 4.38
CA ARG A 224 1.79 -12.82 3.23
C ARG A 224 1.14 -13.71 2.17
N LYS A 225 0.30 -14.65 2.60
CA LYS A 225 -0.46 -15.52 1.69
C LYS A 225 -1.41 -14.71 0.83
N GLU A 226 -2.22 -13.87 1.44
CA GLU A 226 -3.20 -13.02 0.78
C GLU A 226 -2.53 -11.99 -0.15
N ARG A 227 -1.39 -11.43 0.27
CA ARG A 227 -0.58 -10.54 -0.59
C ARG A 227 0.02 -11.27 -1.79
N LYS A 228 0.46 -12.52 -1.62
CA LYS A 228 0.90 -13.36 -2.76
C LYS A 228 -0.25 -13.57 -3.74
N GLU A 229 -1.42 -13.93 -3.25
CA GLU A 229 -2.64 -14.07 -4.05
C GLU A 229 -3.01 -12.77 -4.79
N LEU A 230 -2.86 -11.59 -4.15
CA LEU A 230 -3.03 -10.29 -4.80
C LEU A 230 -2.04 -10.09 -5.96
N VAL A 231 -0.77 -10.47 -5.78
CA VAL A 231 0.25 -10.35 -6.84
C VAL A 231 -0.08 -11.26 -8.01
N GLU A 232 -0.53 -12.48 -7.76
CA GLU A 232 -0.89 -13.47 -8.78
C GLU A 232 -2.08 -13.03 -9.63
N THR A 233 -2.95 -12.14 -9.10
CA THR A 233 -4.10 -11.59 -9.84
C THR A 233 -3.79 -10.28 -10.57
N LEU A 234 -2.57 -9.75 -10.51
CA LEU A 234 -2.21 -8.50 -11.18
C LEU A 234 -2.09 -8.64 -12.69
N VAL A 235 -1.71 -9.82 -13.17
CA VAL A 235 -1.46 -10.08 -14.59
C VAL A 235 -2.78 -10.47 -15.25
N ILE A 236 -3.14 -9.72 -16.28
CA ILE A 236 -4.33 -9.96 -17.10
C ILE A 236 -3.89 -10.69 -18.36
N SER A 237 -4.65 -11.70 -18.80
CA SER A 237 -4.39 -12.35 -20.07
C SER A 237 -4.45 -11.33 -21.23
N ASP A 238 -3.50 -11.42 -22.16
CA ASP A 238 -3.49 -10.52 -23.33
C ASP A 238 -4.79 -10.62 -24.14
N LYS A 239 -5.47 -11.77 -24.09
CA LYS A 239 -6.76 -11.98 -24.77
C LYS A 239 -7.93 -11.28 -24.09
N ASP A 240 -7.84 -11.12 -22.77
CA ASP A 240 -8.90 -10.53 -21.94
C ASP A 240 -8.67 -9.02 -21.73
N PHE A 241 -7.53 -8.50 -22.20
CA PHE A 241 -7.20 -7.09 -22.06
C PHE A 241 -7.99 -6.24 -23.06
N SER A 242 -8.72 -5.28 -22.53
CA SER A 242 -9.30 -4.19 -23.30
C SER A 242 -8.78 -2.86 -22.79
N VAL A 243 -8.47 -1.93 -23.71
CA VAL A 243 -8.04 -0.59 -23.31
C VAL A 243 -9.19 0.10 -22.59
N PRO A 244 -9.03 0.45 -21.31
CA PRO A 244 -10.11 1.10 -20.56
C PRO A 244 -10.39 2.48 -21.17
N ARG A 245 -11.69 2.81 -21.29
CA ARG A 245 -12.14 4.13 -21.73
C ARG A 245 -12.52 4.93 -20.51
N PHE A 246 -11.79 6.00 -20.26
CA PHE A 246 -12.09 6.93 -19.18
C PHE A 246 -12.89 8.10 -19.75
N THR A 247 -14.01 8.43 -19.10
CA THR A 247 -14.79 9.63 -19.44
C THR A 247 -14.24 10.89 -18.78
N GLN A 248 -13.26 10.73 -17.87
CA GLN A 248 -12.63 11.79 -17.08
C GLN A 248 -11.27 12.17 -17.64
N VAL A 249 -11.17 12.39 -18.93
CA VAL A 249 -9.94 12.91 -19.54
C VAL A 249 -9.96 14.45 -19.45
N MET A 250 -9.00 15.01 -18.74
CA MET A 250 -8.64 16.41 -18.88
C MET A 250 -7.57 16.56 -19.97
#